data_94e6bf52c6905b29f9431e785c3753e2
#
_entry.id   94e6bf52c6905b29f9431e785c3753e2
#
_cell.length_a   1.000
_cell.length_b   1.000
_cell.length_c   1.000
_cell.angle_alpha   90.00
_cell.angle_beta   90.00
_cell.angle_gamma   90.00
#
_symmetry.space_group_name_H-M   'P 1'
#
loop_
_entity.id
_entity.type
_entity.pdbx_description
1 polymer ?
#
loop_
_entity_poly.entity_id
_entity_poly.type
_entity_poly.pdbx_seq_one_letter_code
_entity_poly.pdbx_strand_id
1 'polypeptide(L)'
;LAAGSLVTPQLLMLSGIGGTDQLKSHGITCHVDLPGVGENLIDHPEVPIIAIANGAFGYHRQGVGWRMLLNGLQFKLFGTGTITASGVEAGAFVNPENPDAEPTIQAFCVPIVYLDRDTLSFVEETHGFTITTVVVKPKSRGTVRLRSANPEDMPLVSPNLPDALSSNLITI
;
A
#
# COMPACT_ATOMS: atom_id res chain seq x y z
N LEU A 1 12.15 11.78 16.33
CA LEU A 1 12.13 11.45 14.90
C LEU A 1 10.74 10.99 14.50
N ALA A 2 10.20 11.53 13.42
CA ALA A 2 8.86 11.22 12.91
C ALA A 2 8.84 11.29 11.37
N ALA A 3 9.80 10.59 10.72
CA ALA A 3 9.95 10.60 9.26
C ALA A 3 9.34 9.35 8.58
N GLY A 4 8.53 8.58 9.28
CA GLY A 4 7.91 7.35 8.80
C GLY A 4 8.83 6.14 8.86
N SER A 5 8.30 4.97 8.50
CA SER A 5 8.97 3.66 8.65
C SER A 5 10.20 3.49 7.76
N LEU A 6 10.28 4.20 6.64
CA LEU A 6 11.38 4.07 5.67
C LEU A 6 12.48 5.10 5.90
N VAL A 7 12.12 6.36 6.18
CA VAL A 7 13.09 7.44 6.32
C VAL A 7 13.63 7.56 7.75
N THR A 8 12.88 7.16 8.77
CA THR A 8 13.39 7.17 10.15
C THR A 8 14.65 6.30 10.33
N PRO A 9 14.67 5.02 9.89
CA PRO A 9 15.90 4.24 9.95
C PRO A 9 17.04 4.82 9.10
N GLN A 10 16.75 5.41 7.94
CA GLN A 10 17.74 6.11 7.14
C GLN A 10 18.39 7.26 7.92
N LEU A 11 17.59 8.13 8.55
CA LEU A 11 18.10 9.23 9.36
C LEU A 11 18.94 8.76 10.53
N LEU A 12 18.52 7.68 11.22
CA LEU A 12 19.30 7.09 12.30
C LEU A 12 20.66 6.61 11.78
N MET A 13 20.70 5.85 10.70
CA MET A 13 21.92 5.33 10.11
C MET A 13 22.86 6.44 9.63
N LEU A 14 22.35 7.46 8.95
CA LEU A 14 23.11 8.63 8.54
C LEU A 14 23.67 9.43 9.73
N SER A 15 23.01 9.34 10.88
CA SER A 15 23.47 9.92 12.15
C SER A 15 24.43 9.03 12.94
N GLY A 16 24.90 7.92 12.35
CA GLY A 16 25.83 6.99 12.99
C GLY A 16 25.18 6.05 14.02
N ILE A 17 23.87 5.85 13.94
CA ILE A 17 23.10 4.93 14.81
C ILE A 17 22.58 3.78 13.97
N GLY A 18 23.13 2.59 14.12
CA GLY A 18 22.79 1.41 13.31
C GLY A 18 23.80 0.30 13.43
N GLY A 19 23.69 -0.73 12.60
CA GLY A 19 24.65 -1.82 12.56
C GLY A 19 26.06 -1.34 12.10
N THR A 20 27.05 -1.59 12.91
CA THR A 20 28.42 -1.10 12.71
C THR A 20 28.97 -1.40 11.31
N ASP A 21 28.77 -2.62 10.80
CA ASP A 21 29.33 -3.03 9.50
C ASP A 21 28.65 -2.29 8.33
N GLN A 22 27.35 -2.08 8.41
CA GLN A 22 26.61 -1.31 7.42
C GLN A 22 27.07 0.16 7.40
N LEU A 23 27.22 0.78 8.55
CA LEU A 23 27.66 2.17 8.66
C LEU A 23 29.06 2.34 8.09
N LYS A 24 30.01 1.44 8.46
CA LYS A 24 31.37 1.44 7.96
C LYS A 24 31.45 1.26 6.44
N SER A 25 30.56 0.43 5.84
CA SER A 25 30.56 0.22 4.38
C SER A 25 30.22 1.48 3.60
N HIS A 26 29.55 2.45 4.24
CA HIS A 26 29.24 3.77 3.68
C HIS A 26 30.15 4.89 4.20
N GLY A 27 31.24 4.56 4.93
CA GLY A 27 32.15 5.55 5.48
C GLY A 27 31.57 6.38 6.64
N ILE A 28 30.50 5.91 7.26
CA ILE A 28 29.82 6.59 8.38
C ILE A 28 30.42 6.08 9.70
N THR A 29 30.79 7.03 10.57
CA THR A 29 31.28 6.69 11.92
C THR A 29 30.13 6.14 12.76
N CYS A 30 30.27 4.95 13.31
CA CYS A 30 29.30 4.38 14.22
C CYS A 30 29.44 5.03 15.61
N HIS A 31 28.40 5.76 16.02
CA HIS A 31 28.31 6.35 17.36
C HIS A 31 27.57 5.43 18.33
N VAL A 32 26.57 4.72 17.83
CA VAL A 32 25.80 3.73 18.61
C VAL A 32 25.58 2.49 17.75
N ASP A 33 26.15 1.36 18.17
CA ASP A 33 25.93 0.07 17.52
C ASP A 33 24.54 -0.45 17.87
N LEU A 34 23.61 -0.31 16.95
CA LEU A 34 22.21 -0.73 17.09
C LEU A 34 21.77 -1.52 15.85
N PRO A 35 22.10 -2.82 15.78
CA PRO A 35 21.90 -3.63 14.58
C PRO A 35 20.44 -3.81 14.17
N GLY A 36 19.49 -3.56 15.08
CA GLY A 36 18.05 -3.61 14.76
C GLY A 36 17.53 -2.44 13.91
N VAL A 37 18.32 -1.39 13.70
CA VAL A 37 17.91 -0.25 12.85
C VAL A 37 17.84 -0.69 11.40
N GLY A 38 16.66 -0.52 10.80
CA GLY A 38 16.36 -0.95 9.43
C GLY A 38 16.05 -2.44 9.28
N GLU A 39 15.91 -3.18 10.38
CA GLU A 39 15.48 -4.57 10.39
C GLU A 39 13.97 -4.71 10.61
N ASN A 40 13.46 -5.93 10.35
CA ASN A 40 12.07 -6.32 10.62
C ASN A 40 11.03 -5.46 9.93
N LEU A 41 11.30 -4.97 8.73
CA LEU A 41 10.28 -4.32 7.93
C LEU A 41 9.13 -5.30 7.67
N ILE A 42 7.91 -4.85 7.97
CA ILE A 42 6.67 -5.57 7.68
C ILE A 42 5.84 -4.66 6.79
N ASP A 43 5.35 -5.20 5.69
CA ASP A 43 4.41 -4.51 4.83
C ASP A 43 3.28 -5.46 4.43
N HIS A 44 2.14 -4.91 4.08
CA HIS A 44 0.94 -5.67 3.73
C HIS A 44 0.97 -6.02 2.24
N PRO A 45 1.27 -7.27 1.85
CA PRO A 45 1.08 -7.68 0.47
C PRO A 45 -0.41 -7.70 0.14
N GLU A 46 -0.74 -7.14 -1.01
CA GLU A 46 -2.12 -7.09 -1.48
C GLU A 46 -2.25 -7.69 -2.89
N VAL A 47 -3.43 -8.25 -3.15
CA VAL A 47 -3.82 -8.78 -4.46
C VAL A 47 -5.16 -8.18 -4.84
N PRO A 48 -5.21 -7.27 -5.83
CA PRO A 48 -6.46 -6.74 -6.36
C PRO A 48 -7.12 -7.70 -7.33
N ILE A 49 -8.42 -7.92 -7.17
CA ILE A 49 -9.30 -8.63 -8.10
C ILE A 49 -10.21 -7.58 -8.74
N ILE A 50 -10.12 -7.42 -10.05
CA ILE A 50 -10.81 -6.39 -10.79
C ILE A 50 -11.96 -7.00 -11.57
N ALA A 51 -13.14 -6.42 -11.44
CA ALA A 51 -14.31 -6.77 -12.22
C ALA A 51 -14.78 -5.59 -13.06
N ILE A 52 -14.91 -5.81 -14.36
CA ILE A 52 -15.45 -4.85 -15.32
C ILE A 52 -16.98 -4.98 -15.35
N ALA A 53 -17.69 -3.87 -15.27
CA ALA A 53 -19.14 -3.84 -15.27
C ALA A 53 -19.72 -3.66 -16.69
N ASN A 54 -20.84 -4.34 -16.97
CA ASN A 54 -21.58 -4.22 -18.24
C ASN A 54 -22.45 -2.95 -18.31
N GLY A 55 -22.19 -1.95 -17.47
CA GLY A 55 -22.98 -0.73 -17.43
C GLY A 55 -22.35 0.32 -16.54
N ALA A 56 -23.03 1.46 -16.38
CA ALA A 56 -22.51 2.59 -15.62
C ALA A 56 -22.66 2.38 -14.10
N PHE A 57 -21.96 1.40 -13.56
CA PHE A 57 -21.89 1.09 -12.13
C PHE A 57 -20.61 1.61 -11.51
N GLY A 58 -20.65 1.90 -10.19
CA GLY A 58 -19.50 2.41 -9.44
C GLY A 58 -19.28 3.90 -9.63
N TYR A 59 -18.10 4.37 -9.24
CA TYR A 59 -17.74 5.79 -9.15
C TYR A 59 -16.89 6.30 -10.32
N HIS A 60 -16.81 5.55 -11.40
CA HIS A 60 -16.07 5.97 -12.59
C HIS A 60 -16.54 7.37 -13.05
N ARG A 61 -15.59 8.31 -13.15
CA ARG A 61 -15.79 9.71 -13.56
C ARG A 61 -16.82 10.51 -12.74
N GLN A 62 -17.20 10.04 -11.54
CA GLN A 62 -18.10 10.83 -10.67
C GLN A 62 -17.44 12.09 -10.09
N GLY A 63 -16.10 12.09 -9.96
CA GLY A 63 -15.32 13.23 -9.47
C GLY A 63 -14.85 14.21 -10.54
N VAL A 64 -15.33 14.14 -11.80
CA VAL A 64 -14.87 15.00 -12.89
C VAL A 64 -16.00 15.69 -13.65
N GLY A 65 -15.72 16.90 -14.16
CA GLY A 65 -16.63 17.68 -14.99
C GLY A 65 -17.93 18.05 -14.28
N TRP A 66 -19.03 18.09 -15.05
CA TRP A 66 -20.36 18.49 -14.55
C TRP A 66 -20.92 17.53 -13.49
N ARG A 67 -20.51 16.23 -13.53
CA ARG A 67 -20.93 15.24 -12.51
C ARG A 67 -20.41 15.61 -11.12
N MET A 68 -19.18 16.11 -11.02
CA MET A 68 -18.62 16.60 -9.75
C MET A 68 -19.46 17.75 -9.19
N LEU A 69 -19.93 18.68 -10.04
CA LEU A 69 -20.77 19.79 -9.59
C LEU A 69 -22.13 19.29 -9.08
N LEU A 70 -22.77 18.35 -9.79
CA LEU A 70 -24.04 17.77 -9.34
C LEU A 70 -23.87 16.98 -8.04
N ASN A 71 -22.84 16.18 -7.92
CA ASN A 71 -22.54 15.44 -6.69
C ASN A 71 -22.26 16.41 -5.52
N GLY A 72 -21.56 17.52 -5.78
CA GLY A 72 -21.34 18.58 -4.80
C GLY A 72 -22.63 19.27 -4.36
N LEU A 73 -23.53 19.56 -5.31
CA LEU A 73 -24.83 20.15 -5.01
C LEU A 73 -25.73 19.19 -4.23
N GLN A 74 -25.77 17.91 -4.62
CA GLN A 74 -26.50 16.86 -3.90
C GLN A 74 -26.01 16.75 -2.45
N PHE A 75 -24.70 16.72 -2.26
CA PHE A 75 -24.11 16.67 -0.92
C PHE A 75 -24.50 17.91 -0.10
N LYS A 76 -24.37 19.10 -0.70
CA LYS A 76 -24.67 20.37 -0.01
C LYS A 76 -26.14 20.49 0.40
N LEU A 77 -27.07 20.01 -0.43
CA LEU A 77 -28.51 20.15 -0.19
C LEU A 77 -29.08 19.02 0.67
N PHE A 78 -28.58 17.80 0.52
CA PHE A 78 -29.18 16.60 1.09
C PHE A 78 -28.26 15.79 2.00
N GLY A 79 -26.96 16.09 2.05
CA GLY A 79 -25.98 15.31 2.81
C GLY A 79 -25.80 13.88 2.29
N THR A 80 -26.10 13.63 1.01
CA THR A 80 -26.10 12.31 0.37
C THR A 80 -25.28 12.29 -0.91
N GLY A 81 -25.07 11.12 -1.50
CA GLY A 81 -24.40 10.92 -2.78
C GLY A 81 -22.96 10.44 -2.64
N THR A 82 -22.26 10.37 -3.77
CA THR A 82 -20.91 9.78 -3.86
C THR A 82 -19.84 10.49 -3.01
N ILE A 83 -20.05 11.76 -2.66
CA ILE A 83 -19.12 12.51 -1.79
C ILE A 83 -19.15 12.01 -0.34
N THR A 84 -20.20 11.34 0.09
CA THR A 84 -20.30 10.77 1.45
C THR A 84 -19.50 9.47 1.60
N ALA A 85 -19.10 8.86 0.49
CA ALA A 85 -18.34 7.61 0.49
C ALA A 85 -16.88 7.84 0.89
N SER A 86 -16.33 6.93 1.69
CA SER A 86 -14.90 6.94 2.06
C SER A 86 -13.99 6.40 0.95
N GLY A 87 -14.58 5.95 -0.18
CA GLY A 87 -13.89 5.24 -1.25
C GLY A 87 -13.88 3.72 -1.09
N VAL A 88 -14.07 3.22 0.12
CA VAL A 88 -14.25 1.79 0.42
C VAL A 88 -15.70 1.58 0.87
N GLU A 89 -16.48 0.84 0.09
CA GLU A 89 -17.91 0.65 0.36
C GLU A 89 -18.20 -0.56 1.25
N ALA A 90 -17.37 -1.57 1.19
CA ALA A 90 -17.50 -2.78 1.99
C ALA A 90 -16.13 -3.36 2.31
N GLY A 91 -16.03 -4.02 3.46
CA GLY A 91 -14.82 -4.70 3.88
C GLY A 91 -15.14 -5.87 4.79
N ALA A 92 -14.19 -6.78 4.87
CA ALA A 92 -14.26 -7.94 5.75
C ALA A 92 -12.87 -8.27 6.30
N PHE A 93 -12.85 -8.80 7.51
CA PHE A 93 -11.69 -9.44 8.10
C PHE A 93 -12.02 -10.90 8.30
N VAL A 94 -11.25 -11.78 7.72
CA VAL A 94 -11.54 -13.22 7.72
C VAL A 94 -10.28 -14.05 8.02
N ASN A 95 -10.50 -15.21 8.58
CA ASN A 95 -9.52 -16.28 8.63
C ASN A 95 -10.07 -17.46 7.84
N PRO A 96 -9.57 -17.73 6.61
CA PRO A 96 -10.11 -18.79 5.75
C PRO A 96 -9.89 -20.20 6.32
N GLU A 97 -8.86 -20.38 7.14
CA GLU A 97 -8.53 -21.69 7.72
C GLU A 97 -9.34 -21.98 8.99
N ASN A 98 -9.64 -20.94 9.76
CA ASN A 98 -10.43 -21.05 11.00
C ASN A 98 -11.24 -19.76 11.22
N PRO A 99 -12.53 -19.75 10.86
CA PRO A 99 -13.38 -18.56 10.98
C PRO A 99 -13.52 -17.98 12.40
N ASP A 100 -13.32 -18.82 13.41
CA ASP A 100 -13.40 -18.41 14.83
C ASP A 100 -12.07 -17.85 15.38
N ALA A 101 -10.99 -17.95 14.59
CA ALA A 101 -9.69 -17.46 14.98
C ALA A 101 -9.47 -16.01 14.54
N GLU A 102 -8.35 -15.42 14.99
CA GLU A 102 -7.96 -14.07 14.61
C GLU A 102 -7.84 -13.95 13.08
N PRO A 103 -8.37 -12.88 12.47
CA PRO A 103 -8.31 -12.67 11.04
C PRO A 103 -6.88 -12.59 10.51
N THR A 104 -6.63 -13.27 9.41
CA THR A 104 -5.35 -13.26 8.68
C THR A 104 -5.43 -12.49 7.37
N ILE A 105 -6.64 -12.31 6.84
CA ILE A 105 -6.91 -11.60 5.59
C ILE A 105 -7.90 -10.47 5.85
N GLN A 106 -7.60 -9.31 5.30
CA GLN A 106 -8.55 -8.21 5.10
C GLN A 106 -8.94 -8.17 3.63
N ALA A 107 -10.23 -8.06 3.35
CA ALA A 107 -10.74 -7.76 2.02
C ALA A 107 -11.50 -6.45 2.06
N PHE A 108 -11.38 -5.63 1.03
CA PHE A 108 -12.17 -4.41 0.88
C PHE A 108 -12.54 -4.17 -0.58
N CYS A 109 -13.72 -3.60 -0.79
CA CYS A 109 -14.27 -3.32 -2.10
C CYS A 109 -14.26 -1.83 -2.38
N VAL A 110 -13.64 -1.45 -3.49
CA VAL A 110 -13.62 -0.09 -4.01
C VAL A 110 -14.44 -0.04 -5.30
N PRO A 111 -15.48 0.79 -5.42
CA PRO A 111 -16.39 0.81 -6.57
C PRO A 111 -15.80 1.57 -7.77
N ILE A 112 -14.53 1.36 -8.03
CA ILE A 112 -13.79 1.80 -9.23
C ILE A 112 -12.88 0.69 -9.69
N VAL A 113 -12.49 0.71 -10.95
CA VAL A 113 -11.38 -0.08 -11.47
C VAL A 113 -10.09 0.59 -10.97
N TYR A 114 -9.48 -0.01 -9.95
CA TYR A 114 -8.22 0.45 -9.39
C TYR A 114 -7.09 -0.41 -9.93
N LEU A 115 -6.19 0.23 -10.66
CA LEU A 115 -5.03 -0.42 -11.27
C LEU A 115 -3.77 0.26 -10.77
N ASP A 116 -2.74 -0.53 -10.54
CA ASP A 116 -1.40 0.00 -10.31
C ASP A 116 -0.89 0.73 -11.57
N ARG A 117 0.03 1.66 -11.40
CA ARG A 117 0.59 2.47 -12.50
C ARG A 117 1.14 1.62 -13.63
N ASP A 118 1.71 0.46 -13.30
CA ASP A 118 2.32 -0.43 -14.29
C ASP A 118 1.29 -1.20 -15.12
N THR A 119 0.06 -1.33 -14.60
CA THR A 119 -1.06 -2.02 -15.26
C THR A 119 -2.04 -1.06 -15.96
N LEU A 120 -1.99 0.23 -15.67
CA LEU A 120 -2.87 1.25 -16.29
C LEU A 120 -2.80 1.31 -17.81
N SER A 121 -1.70 0.85 -18.41
CA SER A 121 -1.51 0.83 -19.87
C SER A 121 -2.29 -0.29 -20.58
N PHE A 122 -2.83 -1.27 -19.84
CA PHE A 122 -3.47 -2.46 -20.42
C PHE A 122 -5.00 -2.46 -20.29
N VAL A 123 -5.58 -1.60 -19.47
CA VAL A 123 -7.03 -1.55 -19.24
C VAL A 123 -7.54 -0.15 -19.49
N GLU A 124 -8.53 -0.01 -20.37
CA GLU A 124 -9.21 1.27 -20.57
C GLU A 124 -9.95 1.70 -19.31
N GLU A 125 -9.98 3.01 -19.03
CA GLU A 125 -10.80 3.58 -17.98
C GLU A 125 -12.27 3.23 -18.20
N THR A 126 -12.83 2.39 -17.34
CA THR A 126 -14.19 1.87 -17.48
C THR A 126 -14.90 1.74 -16.14
N HIS A 127 -16.18 1.40 -16.20
CA HIS A 127 -16.97 1.09 -15.03
C HIS A 127 -16.63 -0.29 -14.48
N GLY A 128 -16.59 -0.40 -13.16
CA GLY A 128 -16.28 -1.64 -12.47
C GLY A 128 -16.02 -1.44 -10.99
N PHE A 129 -15.49 -2.46 -10.37
CA PHE A 129 -15.06 -2.43 -8.97
C PHE A 129 -13.80 -3.28 -8.78
N THR A 130 -13.10 -3.01 -7.72
CA THR A 130 -11.92 -3.75 -7.30
C THR A 130 -12.15 -4.30 -5.90
N ILE A 131 -11.93 -5.60 -5.72
CA ILE A 131 -11.81 -6.21 -4.40
C ILE A 131 -10.33 -6.43 -4.15
N THR A 132 -9.79 -5.75 -3.16
CA THR A 132 -8.41 -5.94 -2.74
C THR A 132 -8.37 -6.84 -1.52
N THR A 133 -7.56 -7.91 -1.61
CA THR A 133 -7.28 -8.80 -0.50
C THR A 133 -5.87 -8.53 0.03
N VAL A 134 -5.75 -8.40 1.34
CA VAL A 134 -4.53 -7.99 2.04
C VAL A 134 -4.20 -9.02 3.11
N VAL A 135 -2.96 -9.47 3.17
CA VAL A 135 -2.47 -10.31 4.29
C VAL A 135 -2.15 -9.40 5.47
N VAL A 136 -2.95 -9.48 6.53
CA VAL A 136 -2.86 -8.58 7.70
C VAL A 136 -1.61 -8.82 8.54
N LYS A 137 -1.18 -10.08 8.66
CA LYS A 137 -0.01 -10.49 9.46
C LYS A 137 0.96 -11.34 8.63
N PRO A 138 1.69 -10.75 7.68
CA PRO A 138 2.66 -11.49 6.90
C PRO A 138 3.79 -12.01 7.79
N LYS A 139 4.30 -13.19 7.47
CA LYS A 139 5.46 -13.78 8.15
C LYS A 139 6.79 -13.23 7.63
N SER A 140 6.77 -12.61 6.44
CA SER A 140 7.95 -11.98 5.84
C SER A 140 8.51 -10.88 6.74
N ARG A 141 9.83 -10.79 6.78
CA ARG A 141 10.56 -9.72 7.45
C ARG A 141 11.57 -9.16 6.48
N GLY A 142 11.42 -7.89 6.21
CA GLY A 142 12.26 -7.16 5.27
C GLY A 142 13.26 -6.25 5.96
N THR A 143 13.91 -5.44 5.16
CA THR A 143 14.95 -4.51 5.62
C THR A 143 14.83 -3.17 4.94
N VAL A 144 15.34 -2.14 5.64
CA VAL A 144 15.63 -0.81 5.10
C VAL A 144 17.13 -0.58 5.26
N ARG A 145 17.83 -0.29 4.17
CA ARG A 145 19.29 -0.11 4.15
C ARG A 145 19.65 1.23 3.54
N LEU A 146 20.81 1.77 3.92
CA LEU A 146 21.38 2.89 3.19
C LEU A 146 21.74 2.48 1.76
N ARG A 147 21.44 3.33 0.81
CA ARG A 147 21.97 3.23 -0.56
C ARG A 147 23.36 3.85 -0.64
N SER A 148 23.55 4.96 0.06
CA SER A 148 24.80 5.72 0.15
C SER A 148 24.82 6.57 1.42
N ALA A 149 25.89 7.32 1.65
CA ALA A 149 25.95 8.33 2.71
C ALA A 149 25.28 9.66 2.34
N ASN A 150 24.77 9.81 1.09
CA ASN A 150 24.07 11.00 0.68
C ASN A 150 22.61 10.97 1.19
N PRO A 151 22.15 11.97 1.97
CA PRO A 151 20.80 12.01 2.51
C PRO A 151 19.68 12.14 1.45
N GLU A 152 20.01 12.62 0.24
CA GLU A 152 19.05 12.75 -0.87
C GLU A 152 18.76 11.41 -1.57
N ASP A 153 19.60 10.40 -1.35
CA ASP A 153 19.40 9.09 -1.96
C ASP A 153 18.35 8.30 -1.16
N MET A 154 17.29 7.88 -1.83
CA MET A 154 16.27 7.02 -1.22
C MET A 154 16.87 5.71 -0.71
N PRO A 155 16.47 5.23 0.48
CA PRO A 155 16.99 3.98 1.04
C PRO A 155 16.64 2.78 0.15
N LEU A 156 17.40 1.71 0.30
CA LEU A 156 17.08 0.41 -0.26
C LEU A 156 16.04 -0.26 0.62
N VAL A 157 14.87 -0.53 0.06
CA VAL A 157 13.76 -1.18 0.76
C VAL A 157 13.55 -2.56 0.19
N SER A 158 13.62 -3.57 1.04
CA SER A 158 13.36 -4.96 0.67
C SER A 158 12.33 -5.55 1.64
N PRO A 159 11.07 -5.69 1.23
CA PRO A 159 10.03 -6.26 2.09
C PRO A 159 10.19 -7.78 2.28
N ASN A 160 11.03 -8.44 1.47
CA ASN A 160 11.26 -9.89 1.51
C ASN A 160 9.94 -10.69 1.37
N LEU A 161 9.09 -10.25 0.45
CA LEU A 161 7.85 -10.96 0.14
C LEU A 161 8.18 -12.25 -0.64
N PRO A 162 7.39 -13.34 -0.45
CA PRO A 162 7.55 -14.53 -1.26
C PRO A 162 7.40 -14.24 -2.75
N ASP A 163 8.20 -14.87 -3.60
CA ASP A 163 8.19 -14.69 -5.06
C ASP A 163 6.81 -14.92 -5.70
N ALA A 164 5.99 -15.78 -5.09
CA ALA A 164 4.62 -16.05 -5.52
C ALA A 164 3.68 -14.83 -5.44
N LEU A 165 4.00 -13.83 -4.61
CA LEU A 165 3.22 -12.59 -4.49
C LEU A 165 3.76 -11.47 -5.38
N SER A 166 4.99 -11.58 -5.85
CA SER A 166 5.61 -10.61 -6.76
C SER A 166 5.27 -10.85 -8.24
N SER A 167 4.68 -12.01 -8.59
CA SER A 167 4.48 -12.45 -9.99
C SER A 167 3.03 -12.76 -10.37
N ASN A 168 2.06 -12.69 -9.48
CA ASN A 168 0.69 -13.10 -9.79
C ASN A 168 -0.25 -11.92 -10.04
N LEU A 169 -0.21 -11.40 -11.26
CA LEU A 169 -1.42 -10.93 -11.94
C LEU A 169 -2.27 -12.17 -12.28
N ILE A 170 -3.20 -12.55 -11.41
CA ILE A 170 -4.21 -13.55 -11.77
C ILE A 170 -5.20 -12.85 -12.68
N THR A 171 -5.04 -13.06 -14.00
CA THR A 171 -6.09 -12.74 -14.96
C THR A 171 -7.10 -13.89 -14.89
N ILE A 172 -8.32 -13.62 -14.45
CA ILE A 172 -9.49 -14.51 -14.52
C ILE A 172 -10.29 -14.13 -15.75
#